data_ff3bc40409b1b08116a7356365ddd800
#
_entry.id   ff3bc40409b1b08116a7356365ddd800
#
_cell.length_a   1.000
_cell.length_b   1.000
_cell.length_c   1.000
_cell.angle_alpha   90.00
_cell.angle_beta   90.00
_cell.angle_gamma   90.00
#
_symmetry.space_group_name_H-M   'P 1'
#
loop_
_entity.id
_entity.type
_entity.pdbx_description
1 polymer ?
#
loop_
_entity_poly.entity_id
_entity_poly.type
_entity_poly.pdbx_seq_one_letter_code
_entity_poly.pdbx_strand_id
1 'polypeptide(L)'
;MNHRTAPLPRRGFLLGLAAAGAGLGLAGCGFELRRAPVFAFKSLSLSGNSELINRLRRELRAAGTVRLVPPAEAQTADAILEMLGESRDRIVISTNSAGLLRELQLQLRVRFALRTPGGKALLPPTEVAQTRDLSFNETNALAKEGEAELLYRDMQSDIAQQMLRRLAAVKEL
;
A
#
# COMPACT_ATOMS: atom_id res chain seq x y z
N MET A 1 34.78 -66.27 12.08
CA MET A 1 33.74 -65.23 12.24
C MET A 1 33.81 -64.33 11.03
N ASN A 2 32.92 -64.54 10.01
CA ASN A 2 32.93 -63.81 8.75
C ASN A 2 31.89 -62.69 8.80
N HIS A 3 32.35 -61.45 8.91
CA HIS A 3 31.50 -60.24 8.74
C HIS A 3 31.28 -60.02 7.22
N ARG A 4 30.08 -60.35 6.74
CA ARG A 4 29.62 -59.98 5.41
C ARG A 4 29.13 -58.51 5.44
N THR A 5 29.90 -57.59 4.88
CA THR A 5 29.45 -56.23 4.62
C THR A 5 28.51 -56.26 3.40
N ALA A 6 27.23 -55.91 3.64
CA ALA A 6 26.24 -55.81 2.57
C ALA A 6 26.51 -54.53 1.74
N PRO A 7 26.46 -54.58 0.39
CA PRO A 7 26.62 -53.38 -0.42
C PRO A 7 25.39 -52.51 -0.33
N LEU A 8 25.58 -51.27 0.05
CA LEU A 8 24.54 -50.20 0.03
C LEU A 8 24.03 -50.00 -1.40
N PRO A 9 22.72 -50.03 -1.63
CA PRO A 9 22.15 -49.89 -2.98
C PRO A 9 22.34 -48.43 -3.45
N ARG A 10 23.19 -48.23 -4.48
CA ARG A 10 23.47 -46.94 -5.12
C ARG A 10 22.23 -46.14 -5.51
N ARG A 11 21.08 -46.81 -5.77
CA ARG A 11 19.79 -46.17 -6.06
C ARG A 11 19.19 -45.43 -4.88
N GLY A 12 19.37 -45.92 -3.65
CA GLY A 12 18.87 -45.24 -2.44
C GLY A 12 19.60 -43.91 -2.16
N PHE A 13 20.90 -43.87 -2.47
CA PHE A 13 21.71 -42.67 -2.29
C PHE A 13 21.33 -41.54 -3.27
N LEU A 14 21.05 -41.88 -4.53
CA LEU A 14 20.62 -40.92 -5.56
C LEU A 14 19.22 -40.36 -5.29
N LEU A 15 18.29 -41.18 -4.78
CA LEU A 15 16.96 -40.72 -4.39
C LEU A 15 16.98 -39.80 -3.14
N GLY A 16 17.89 -40.08 -2.18
CA GLY A 16 18.10 -39.20 -1.02
C GLY A 16 18.66 -37.84 -1.39
N LEU A 17 19.60 -37.79 -2.36
CA LEU A 17 20.18 -36.53 -2.83
C LEU A 17 19.15 -35.69 -3.62
N ALA A 18 18.31 -36.32 -4.44
CA ALA A 18 17.23 -35.65 -5.18
C ALA A 18 16.15 -35.07 -4.25
N ALA A 19 15.78 -35.80 -3.19
CA ALA A 19 14.82 -35.31 -2.20
C ALA A 19 15.38 -34.15 -1.36
N ALA A 20 16.66 -34.20 -0.99
CA ALA A 20 17.32 -33.09 -0.28
C ALA A 20 17.47 -31.83 -1.15
N GLY A 21 17.76 -31.98 -2.45
CA GLY A 21 17.83 -30.86 -3.41
C GLY A 21 16.48 -30.19 -3.64
N ALA A 22 15.39 -30.97 -3.71
CA ALA A 22 14.05 -30.43 -3.86
C ALA A 22 13.59 -29.66 -2.60
N GLY A 23 13.96 -30.11 -1.40
CA GLY A 23 13.66 -29.44 -0.13
C GLY A 23 14.33 -28.07 0.02
N LEU A 24 15.57 -27.92 -0.45
CA LEU A 24 16.32 -26.66 -0.41
C LEU A 24 15.82 -25.64 -1.45
N GLY A 25 15.26 -26.09 -2.57
CA GLY A 25 14.68 -25.21 -3.60
C GLY A 25 13.39 -24.50 -3.18
N LEU A 26 12.58 -25.10 -2.30
CA LEU A 26 11.34 -24.52 -1.82
C LEU A 26 11.56 -23.48 -0.70
N ALA A 27 12.66 -23.50 0.01
CA ALA A 27 13.01 -22.53 1.04
C ALA A 27 13.48 -21.18 0.48
N GLY A 28 13.80 -21.09 -0.82
CA GLY A 28 14.34 -19.90 -1.47
C GLY A 28 13.31 -18.87 -1.94
N CYS A 29 12.01 -19.17 -1.94
CA CYS A 29 10.98 -18.17 -2.16
C CYS A 29 10.83 -17.35 -0.89
N GLY A 30 11.63 -16.29 -0.74
CA GLY A 30 11.56 -15.32 0.35
C GLY A 30 10.23 -14.57 0.38
N PHE A 31 9.13 -15.28 0.63
CA PHE A 31 7.82 -14.72 0.85
C PHE A 31 7.77 -14.14 2.27
N GLU A 32 8.37 -12.95 2.42
CA GLU A 32 8.27 -12.21 3.68
C GLU A 32 6.86 -11.63 3.78
N LEU A 33 6.09 -12.14 4.73
CA LEU A 33 4.82 -11.54 5.13
C LEU A 33 5.07 -10.06 5.45
N ARG A 34 4.29 -9.18 4.86
CA ARG A 34 4.38 -7.73 5.05
C ARG A 34 4.37 -7.40 6.54
N ARG A 35 5.47 -6.90 7.06
CA ARG A 35 5.56 -6.45 8.45
C ARG A 35 4.68 -5.22 8.66
N ALA A 36 3.96 -5.18 9.77
CA ALA A 36 3.22 -4.00 10.17
C ALA A 36 4.18 -2.80 10.33
N PRO A 37 3.82 -1.61 9.85
CA PRO A 37 4.67 -0.43 9.99
C PRO A 37 4.87 -0.10 11.47
N VAL A 38 6.10 0.22 11.86
CA VAL A 38 6.47 0.70 13.20
C VAL A 38 6.60 2.22 13.10
N PHE A 39 5.98 2.94 14.04
CA PHE A 39 5.99 4.39 14.09
C PHE A 39 6.76 4.90 15.32
N ALA A 40 7.34 6.10 15.23
CA ALA A 40 7.99 6.78 16.37
C ALA A 40 6.96 7.24 17.43
N PHE A 41 5.69 7.40 17.04
CA PHE A 41 4.58 7.78 17.91
C PHE A 41 3.72 6.58 18.28
N LYS A 42 3.14 6.60 19.50
CA LYS A 42 2.26 5.53 20.00
C LYS A 42 0.78 5.83 19.80
N SER A 43 0.44 7.10 19.56
CA SER A 43 -0.93 7.55 19.33
C SER A 43 -0.99 8.55 18.18
N LEU A 44 -2.05 8.42 17.35
CA LEU A 44 -2.25 9.22 16.15
C LEU A 44 -3.71 9.67 16.04
N SER A 45 -3.91 10.95 15.81
CA SER A 45 -5.20 11.48 15.37
C SER A 45 -5.19 11.73 13.86
N LEU A 46 -6.30 11.41 13.20
CA LEU A 46 -6.50 11.58 11.75
C LEU A 46 -7.59 12.63 11.52
N SER A 47 -7.22 13.80 11.01
CA SER A 47 -8.17 14.84 10.61
C SER A 47 -8.74 14.57 9.22
N GLY A 48 -10.03 14.83 9.04
CA GLY A 48 -10.74 14.62 7.80
C GLY A 48 -11.65 13.39 7.81
N ASN A 49 -12.52 13.32 6.79
CA ASN A 49 -13.55 12.27 6.68
C ASN A 49 -13.70 11.78 5.22
N SER A 50 -12.60 11.77 4.45
CA SER A 50 -12.59 11.19 3.10
C SER A 50 -12.55 9.66 3.14
N GLU A 51 -12.84 9.03 1.99
CA GLU A 51 -12.73 7.58 1.83
C GLU A 51 -11.29 7.10 2.11
N LEU A 52 -10.29 7.87 1.68
CA LEU A 52 -8.88 7.60 1.95
C LEU A 52 -8.55 7.62 3.44
N ILE A 53 -9.05 8.63 4.18
CA ILE A 53 -8.87 8.69 5.64
C ILE A 53 -9.53 7.51 6.34
N ASN A 54 -10.71 7.11 5.88
CA ASN A 54 -11.41 5.94 6.44
C ASN A 54 -10.64 4.64 6.14
N ARG A 55 -10.02 4.53 4.96
CA ARG A 55 -9.12 3.43 4.61
C ARG A 55 -7.90 3.42 5.55
N LEU A 56 -7.21 4.54 5.71
CA LEU A 56 -6.06 4.65 6.62
C LEU A 56 -6.43 4.25 8.06
N ARG A 57 -7.59 4.69 8.56
CA ARG A 57 -8.08 4.27 9.88
C ARG A 57 -8.24 2.75 9.99
N ARG A 58 -8.79 2.10 8.97
CA ARG A 58 -8.94 0.63 8.94
C ARG A 58 -7.59 -0.07 8.92
N GLU A 59 -6.66 0.38 8.08
CA GLU A 59 -5.33 -0.22 7.95
C GLU A 59 -4.50 -0.07 9.23
N LEU A 60 -4.53 1.11 9.86
CA LEU A 60 -3.82 1.35 11.12
C LEU A 60 -4.42 0.54 12.28
N ARG A 61 -5.75 0.38 12.33
CA ARG A 61 -6.41 -0.50 13.33
C ARG A 61 -6.02 -1.96 13.11
N ALA A 62 -5.99 -2.42 11.86
CA ALA A 62 -5.61 -3.80 11.53
C ALA A 62 -4.13 -4.07 11.84
N ALA A 63 -3.26 -3.08 11.66
CA ALA A 63 -1.84 -3.18 12.00
C ALA A 63 -1.60 -3.25 13.52
N GLY A 64 -2.44 -2.59 14.33
CA GLY A 64 -2.35 -2.61 15.79
C GLY A 64 -1.10 -1.94 16.38
N THR A 65 -0.32 -1.23 15.57
CA THR A 65 0.99 -0.65 15.98
C THR A 65 0.89 0.75 16.55
N VAL A 66 -0.29 1.40 16.40
CA VAL A 66 -0.56 2.76 16.90
C VAL A 66 -2.00 2.85 17.42
N ARG A 67 -2.20 3.57 18.52
CA ARG A 67 -3.52 3.86 19.07
C ARG A 67 -4.13 5.04 18.33
N LEU A 68 -5.32 4.86 17.75
CA LEU A 68 -6.05 5.95 17.10
C LEU A 68 -6.82 6.77 18.13
N VAL A 69 -6.64 8.09 18.09
CA VAL A 69 -7.31 9.07 18.92
C VAL A 69 -8.39 9.77 18.10
N PRO A 70 -9.61 9.93 18.61
CA PRO A 70 -10.68 10.68 17.93
C PRO A 70 -10.24 12.12 17.58
N PRO A 71 -10.70 12.70 16.45
CA PRO A 71 -10.35 14.09 16.10
C PRO A 71 -10.71 15.12 17.16
N ALA A 72 -11.79 14.90 17.92
CA ALA A 72 -12.19 15.78 19.02
C ALA A 72 -11.16 15.83 20.16
N GLU A 73 -10.36 14.78 20.31
CA GLU A 73 -9.32 14.61 21.33
C GLU A 73 -7.90 14.69 20.73
N ALA A 74 -7.75 15.27 19.55
CA ALA A 74 -6.48 15.29 18.82
C ALA A 74 -5.30 15.84 19.63
N GLN A 75 -5.56 16.75 20.56
CA GLN A 75 -4.55 17.34 21.45
C GLN A 75 -3.93 16.33 22.44
N THR A 76 -4.56 15.16 22.65
CA THR A 76 -4.04 14.09 23.50
C THR A 76 -3.21 13.05 22.75
N ALA A 77 -3.14 13.15 21.41
CA ALA A 77 -2.34 12.28 20.59
C ALA A 77 -0.86 12.71 20.56
N ASP A 78 0.05 11.78 20.29
CA ASP A 78 1.47 12.12 20.08
C ASP A 78 1.67 12.84 18.74
N ALA A 79 0.86 12.48 17.73
CA ALA A 79 0.91 13.06 16.40
C ALA A 79 -0.49 13.27 15.81
N ILE A 80 -0.63 14.27 14.94
CA ILE A 80 -1.85 14.60 14.22
C ILE A 80 -1.54 14.59 12.73
N LEU A 81 -2.18 13.70 12.00
CA LEU A 81 -2.17 13.68 10.53
C LEU A 81 -3.28 14.62 10.02
N GLU A 82 -2.88 15.61 9.27
CA GLU A 82 -3.79 16.58 8.67
C GLU A 82 -3.90 16.33 7.17
N MET A 83 -5.12 16.12 6.67
CA MET A 83 -5.40 16.08 5.24
C MET A 83 -5.56 17.50 4.73
N LEU A 84 -4.63 17.97 3.89
CA LEU A 84 -4.60 19.34 3.36
C LEU A 84 -5.35 19.47 2.03
N GLY A 85 -5.55 18.35 1.33
CA GLY A 85 -6.30 18.32 0.08
C GLY A 85 -6.32 16.93 -0.55
N GLU A 86 -7.40 16.63 -1.25
CA GLU A 86 -7.58 15.45 -2.09
C GLU A 86 -8.28 15.88 -3.37
N SER A 87 -7.72 15.57 -4.54
CA SER A 87 -8.33 15.85 -5.85
C SER A 87 -8.33 14.63 -6.75
N ARG A 88 -9.43 14.44 -7.49
CA ARG A 88 -9.58 13.46 -8.55
C ARG A 88 -9.76 14.22 -9.86
N ASP A 89 -8.86 14.00 -10.80
CA ASP A 89 -8.87 14.67 -12.09
C ASP A 89 -8.97 13.63 -13.21
N ARG A 90 -9.59 14.03 -14.33
CA ARG A 90 -9.67 13.27 -15.58
C ARG A 90 -9.09 14.14 -16.70
N ILE A 91 -8.02 13.69 -17.28
CA ILE A 91 -7.30 14.41 -18.33
C ILE A 91 -7.47 13.64 -19.63
N VAL A 92 -7.94 14.33 -20.68
CA VAL A 92 -8.00 13.73 -22.02
C VAL A 92 -6.59 13.64 -22.58
N ILE A 93 -6.11 12.42 -22.87
CA ILE A 93 -4.77 12.20 -23.43
C ILE A 93 -4.81 11.79 -24.90
N SER A 94 -5.96 11.26 -25.39
CA SER A 94 -6.10 10.88 -26.79
C SER A 94 -7.52 11.06 -27.30
N THR A 95 -7.65 11.56 -28.56
CA THR A 95 -8.88 11.61 -29.34
C THR A 95 -8.64 10.97 -30.71
N ASN A 96 -9.71 10.51 -31.39
CA ASN A 96 -9.60 10.05 -32.77
C ASN A 96 -9.66 11.22 -33.78
N SER A 97 -9.59 10.90 -35.08
CA SER A 97 -9.65 11.89 -36.16
C SER A 97 -10.96 12.67 -36.24
N ALA A 98 -12.05 12.15 -35.63
CA ALA A 98 -13.35 12.84 -35.52
C ALA A 98 -13.46 13.65 -34.21
N GLY A 99 -12.42 13.76 -33.41
CA GLY A 99 -12.42 14.47 -32.12
C GLY A 99 -13.06 13.70 -30.96
N LEU A 100 -13.45 12.43 -31.15
CA LEU A 100 -14.06 11.63 -30.11
C LEU A 100 -12.98 11.11 -29.13
N LEU A 101 -13.32 11.11 -27.85
CA LEU A 101 -12.47 10.65 -26.76
C LEU A 101 -12.07 9.18 -26.95
N ARG A 102 -10.77 8.89 -26.81
CA ARG A 102 -10.19 7.55 -26.89
C ARG A 102 -9.51 7.11 -25.61
N GLU A 103 -8.89 8.05 -24.92
CA GLU A 103 -8.13 7.71 -23.72
C GLU A 103 -8.16 8.87 -22.72
N LEU A 104 -8.41 8.51 -21.47
CA LEU A 104 -8.35 9.38 -20.32
C LEU A 104 -7.19 8.97 -19.41
N GLN A 105 -6.51 9.94 -18.83
CA GLN A 105 -5.68 9.72 -17.66
C GLN A 105 -6.46 10.12 -16.41
N LEU A 106 -6.67 9.18 -15.53
CA LEU A 106 -7.21 9.40 -14.20
C LEU A 106 -6.04 9.81 -13.29
N GLN A 107 -6.21 10.87 -12.52
CA GLN A 107 -5.23 11.34 -11.55
C GLN A 107 -5.88 11.49 -10.19
N LEU A 108 -5.19 10.98 -9.17
CA LEU A 108 -5.54 11.17 -7.76
C LEU A 108 -4.36 11.82 -7.07
N ARG A 109 -4.54 13.01 -6.50
CA ARG A 109 -3.54 13.76 -5.74
C ARG A 109 -4.00 13.96 -4.32
N VAL A 110 -3.07 13.79 -3.38
CA VAL A 110 -3.33 13.92 -1.94
C VAL A 110 -2.21 14.74 -1.32
N ARG A 111 -2.57 15.79 -0.59
CA ARG A 111 -1.65 16.59 0.21
C ARG A 111 -1.96 16.39 1.68
N PHE A 112 -0.93 16.11 2.46
CA PHE A 112 -1.06 15.89 3.90
C PHE A 112 0.19 16.37 4.64
N ALA A 113 0.05 16.55 5.95
CA ALA A 113 1.14 16.89 6.85
C ALA A 113 1.00 16.09 8.15
N LEU A 114 2.10 15.92 8.87
CA LEU A 114 2.11 15.34 10.22
C LEU A 114 2.74 16.36 11.18
N ARG A 115 2.07 16.63 12.30
CA ARG A 115 2.61 17.51 13.34
C ARG A 115 2.33 16.96 14.74
N THR A 116 3.01 17.48 15.73
CA THR A 116 2.64 17.27 17.13
C THR A 116 1.45 18.16 17.50
N PRO A 117 0.73 17.89 18.63
CA PRO A 117 -0.28 18.80 19.16
C PRO A 117 0.27 20.21 19.42
N GLY A 118 1.53 20.33 19.83
CA GLY A 118 2.20 21.60 20.04
C GLY A 118 2.59 22.37 18.79
N GLY A 119 2.29 21.83 17.58
CA GLY A 119 2.52 22.50 16.30
C GLY A 119 3.88 22.19 15.65
N LYS A 120 4.78 21.41 16.27
CA LYS A 120 6.04 21.00 15.65
C LYS A 120 5.74 20.13 14.43
N ALA A 121 6.24 20.51 13.26
CA ALA A 121 6.12 19.70 12.04
C ALA A 121 7.02 18.47 12.13
N LEU A 122 6.41 17.28 12.02
CA LEU A 122 7.10 15.98 11.94
C LEU A 122 7.28 15.56 10.49
N LEU A 123 6.29 15.87 9.65
CA LEU A 123 6.35 15.75 8.20
C LEU A 123 5.73 17.03 7.61
N PRO A 124 6.50 17.83 6.86
CA PRO A 124 5.97 19.03 6.23
C PRO A 124 4.90 18.69 5.20
N PRO A 125 4.11 19.67 4.73
CA PRO A 125 3.15 19.46 3.66
C PRO A 125 3.76 18.69 2.50
N THR A 126 3.22 17.52 2.27
CA THR A 126 3.77 16.53 1.34
C THR A 126 2.68 16.08 0.39
N GLU A 127 2.99 16.00 -0.89
CA GLU A 127 2.07 15.50 -1.90
C GLU A 127 2.43 14.08 -2.33
N VAL A 128 1.40 13.28 -2.56
CA VAL A 128 1.44 11.98 -3.21
C VAL A 128 0.43 11.98 -4.34
N ALA A 129 0.86 11.55 -5.51
CA ALA A 129 -0.01 11.44 -6.68
C ALA A 129 0.10 10.04 -7.30
N GLN A 130 -1.02 9.59 -7.88
CA GLN A 130 -1.11 8.39 -8.68
C GLN A 130 -1.86 8.70 -9.97
N THR A 131 -1.49 8.02 -11.05
CA THR A 131 -2.16 8.12 -12.34
C THR A 131 -2.48 6.73 -12.88
N ARG A 132 -3.57 6.62 -13.63
CA ARG A 132 -3.94 5.41 -14.38
C ARG A 132 -4.56 5.84 -15.71
N ASP A 133 -4.17 5.17 -16.78
CA ASP A 133 -4.76 5.40 -18.09
C ASP A 133 -5.99 4.51 -18.25
N LEU A 134 -7.02 5.07 -18.84
CA LEU A 134 -8.31 4.44 -19.08
C LEU A 134 -8.69 4.60 -20.55
N SER A 135 -8.73 3.50 -21.31
CA SER A 135 -9.30 3.53 -22.66
C SER A 135 -10.78 3.83 -22.60
N PHE A 136 -11.24 4.74 -23.44
CA PHE A 136 -12.64 5.17 -23.45
C PHE A 136 -13.31 4.83 -24.77
N ASN A 137 -14.59 4.46 -24.69
CA ASN A 137 -15.48 4.24 -25.83
C ASN A 137 -16.89 4.67 -25.42
N GLU A 138 -17.48 5.59 -26.19
CA GLU A 138 -18.82 6.13 -25.93
C GLU A 138 -19.91 5.05 -25.87
N THR A 139 -19.78 4.00 -26.68
CA THR A 139 -20.75 2.87 -26.69
C THR A 139 -20.82 2.16 -25.32
N ASN A 140 -19.75 2.20 -24.54
CA ASN A 140 -19.63 1.51 -23.24
C ASN A 140 -19.38 2.50 -22.09
N ALA A 141 -19.83 3.75 -22.21
CA ALA A 141 -19.53 4.82 -21.26
C ALA A 141 -19.87 4.44 -19.81
N LEU A 142 -21.02 3.81 -19.56
CA LEU A 142 -21.41 3.41 -18.20
C LEU A 142 -20.46 2.34 -17.61
N ALA A 143 -20.03 1.37 -18.41
CA ALA A 143 -19.04 0.38 -17.97
C ALA A 143 -17.69 1.04 -17.68
N LYS A 144 -17.29 2.06 -18.47
CA LYS A 144 -16.06 2.82 -18.27
C LYS A 144 -16.09 3.70 -17.01
N GLU A 145 -17.23 4.23 -16.63
CA GLU A 145 -17.40 4.89 -15.33
C GLU A 145 -17.17 3.92 -14.17
N GLY A 146 -17.72 2.70 -14.24
CA GLY A 146 -17.46 1.65 -13.25
C GLY A 146 -15.99 1.26 -13.17
N GLU A 147 -15.31 1.14 -14.31
CA GLU A 147 -13.86 0.87 -14.39
C GLU A 147 -13.06 2.02 -13.77
N ALA A 148 -13.40 3.27 -14.07
CA ALA A 148 -12.74 4.44 -13.48
C ALA A 148 -12.83 4.44 -11.95
N GLU A 149 -14.01 4.12 -11.37
CA GLU A 149 -14.16 4.03 -9.92
C GLU A 149 -13.35 2.89 -9.29
N LEU A 150 -13.18 1.77 -9.97
CA LEU A 150 -12.28 0.70 -9.53
C LEU A 150 -10.83 1.18 -9.52
N LEU A 151 -10.38 1.84 -10.59
CA LEU A 151 -9.03 2.41 -10.69
C LEU A 151 -8.77 3.47 -9.60
N TYR A 152 -9.73 4.34 -9.29
CA TYR A 152 -9.60 5.29 -8.18
C TYR A 152 -9.47 4.59 -6.83
N ARG A 153 -10.20 3.50 -6.58
CA ARG A 153 -10.05 2.72 -5.35
C ARG A 153 -8.69 2.06 -5.23
N ASP A 154 -8.13 1.57 -6.34
CA ASP A 154 -6.79 1.01 -6.38
C ASP A 154 -5.73 2.09 -6.13
N MET A 155 -5.84 3.26 -6.77
CA MET A 155 -4.97 4.41 -6.52
C MET A 155 -5.04 4.88 -5.06
N GLN A 156 -6.22 4.90 -4.44
CA GLN A 156 -6.36 5.20 -3.01
C GLN A 156 -5.63 4.19 -2.13
N SER A 157 -5.67 2.89 -2.51
CA SER A 157 -4.92 1.86 -1.81
C SER A 157 -3.41 2.11 -1.88
N ASP A 158 -2.91 2.41 -3.07
CA ASP A 158 -1.49 2.71 -3.30
C ASP A 158 -1.05 3.96 -2.54
N ILE A 159 -1.86 5.02 -2.54
CA ILE A 159 -1.59 6.26 -1.80
C ILE A 159 -1.59 6.01 -0.29
N ALA A 160 -2.58 5.27 0.24
CA ALA A 160 -2.62 4.91 1.66
C ALA A 160 -1.33 4.21 2.09
N GLN A 161 -0.85 3.26 1.28
CA GLN A 161 0.39 2.56 1.54
C GLN A 161 1.63 3.49 1.48
N GLN A 162 1.65 4.44 0.55
CA GLN A 162 2.73 5.43 0.48
C GLN A 162 2.71 6.36 1.69
N MET A 163 1.52 6.80 2.12
CA MET A 163 1.35 7.60 3.34
C MET A 163 1.88 6.84 4.57
N LEU A 164 1.49 5.57 4.75
CA LEU A 164 1.96 4.74 5.88
C LEU A 164 3.48 4.60 5.88
N ARG A 165 4.11 4.40 4.71
CA ARG A 165 5.59 4.35 4.62
C ARG A 165 6.24 5.68 5.02
N ARG A 166 5.66 6.83 4.61
CA ARG A 166 6.19 8.15 4.99
C ARG A 166 6.00 8.44 6.47
N LEU A 167 4.88 8.03 7.06
CA LEU A 167 4.66 8.12 8.50
C LEU A 167 5.64 7.26 9.29
N ALA A 168 5.95 6.05 8.81
CA ALA A 168 6.93 5.15 9.43
C ALA A 168 8.39 5.63 9.27
N ALA A 169 8.65 6.51 8.30
CA ALA A 169 9.99 7.10 8.11
C ALA A 169 10.30 8.23 9.11
N VAL A 170 9.31 8.75 9.84
CA VAL A 170 9.50 9.72 10.92
C VAL A 170 10.18 9.01 12.09
N LYS A 171 11.33 9.53 12.54
CA LYS A 171 12.16 8.89 13.57
C LYS A 171 12.02 9.52 14.95
N GLU A 172 11.62 10.80 15.01
CA GLU A 172 11.58 11.59 16.25
C GLU A 172 10.29 12.42 16.32
N LEU A 173 9.78 12.62 17.53
CA LEU A 173 8.63 13.47 17.86
C LEU A 173 9.08 14.90 18.20
#